data_8000db0a6c22a653689e3c6d0b8a6d0e
#
_entry.id   8000db0a6c22a653689e3c6d0b8a6d0e
#
_cell.length_a   1.000
_cell.length_b   1.000
_cell.length_c   1.000
_cell.angle_alpha   90.00
_cell.angle_beta   90.00
_cell.angle_gamma   90.00
#
_symmetry.space_group_name_H-M   'P 1'
#
loop_
_entity.id
_entity.type
_entity.pdbx_description
1 polymer ?
#
loop_
_entity_poly.entity_id
_entity_poly.type
_entity_poly.pdbx_seq_one_letter_code
_entity_poly.pdbx_strand_id
1 'polypeptide(L)'
;STHWDVIRLFETMRPSDVDEILYSQAANGINIKDLLIDRVGKDDYWTIWRNDEIVALGGITKTTWTPSIGVIWLLGSDLADKHWRAMTRACRTFILSNKTKWKGIGNHVPSHAAKRQRWLEYLGFDIANKEAQISGYKFKSFYMDLS
;
A
#
# COMPACT_ATOMS: atom_id res chain seq x y z
N SER A 1 11.49 10.80 1.10
CA SER A 1 11.12 9.88 2.21
C SER A 1 12.35 9.30 2.85
N THR A 2 12.30 9.11 4.15
CA THR A 2 13.41 8.60 4.96
C THR A 2 12.88 7.61 6.00
N HIS A 3 13.82 6.97 6.75
CA HIS A 3 13.44 6.12 7.89
C HIS A 3 12.57 6.90 8.90
N TRP A 4 12.84 8.19 9.08
CA TRP A 4 12.05 9.05 9.96
C TRP A 4 10.61 9.22 9.48
N ASP A 5 10.39 9.25 8.16
CA ASP A 5 9.03 9.33 7.59
C ASP A 5 8.21 8.10 7.99
N VAL A 6 8.82 6.92 7.96
CA VAL A 6 8.16 5.68 8.38
C VAL A 6 7.79 5.73 9.86
N ILE A 7 8.74 6.17 10.71
CA ILE A 7 8.50 6.27 12.15
C ILE A 7 7.36 7.26 12.45
N ARG A 8 7.39 8.44 11.84
CA ARG A 8 6.35 9.46 12.02
C ARG A 8 4.98 8.97 11.54
N LEU A 9 4.96 8.24 10.43
CA LEU A 9 3.71 7.66 9.92
C LEU A 9 3.09 6.70 10.94
N PHE A 10 3.89 5.80 11.52
CA PHE A 10 3.38 4.84 12.49
C PHE A 10 2.90 5.49 13.79
N GLU A 11 3.41 6.68 14.13
CA GLU A 11 2.92 7.44 15.28
C GLU A 11 1.55 8.09 15.03
N THR A 12 1.23 8.38 13.76
CA THR A 12 0.02 9.11 13.36
C THR A 12 -0.91 8.32 12.45
N MET A 13 -0.67 7.02 12.30
CA MET A 13 -1.42 6.17 11.38
C MET A 13 -2.91 6.12 11.72
N ARG A 14 -3.76 6.21 10.69
CA ARG A 14 -5.21 6.10 10.88
C ARG A 14 -5.60 4.69 11.36
N PRO A 15 -6.68 4.57 12.17
CA PRO A 15 -7.08 3.28 12.74
C PRO A 15 -7.29 2.16 11.73
N SER A 16 -7.87 2.47 10.57
CA SER A 16 -8.11 1.45 9.52
C SER A 16 -6.81 0.83 9.00
N ASP A 17 -5.73 1.62 8.89
CA ASP A 17 -4.43 1.10 8.44
C ASP A 17 -3.71 0.34 9.56
N VAL A 18 -3.88 0.75 10.81
CA VAL A 18 -3.38 -0.01 11.97
C VAL A 18 -4.02 -1.39 12.00
N ASP A 19 -5.34 -1.47 11.85
CA ASP A 19 -6.06 -2.74 11.83
C ASP A 19 -5.60 -3.63 10.67
N GLU A 20 -5.42 -3.06 9.49
CA GLU A 20 -4.95 -3.80 8.31
C GLU A 20 -3.53 -4.36 8.52
N ILE A 21 -2.63 -3.58 9.13
CA ILE A 21 -1.27 -4.02 9.44
C ILE A 21 -1.30 -5.14 10.48
N LEU A 22 -2.06 -4.99 11.55
CA LEU A 22 -2.18 -6.01 12.59
C LEU A 22 -2.75 -7.32 12.00
N TYR A 23 -3.73 -7.20 11.12
CA TYR A 23 -4.30 -8.34 10.43
C TYR A 23 -3.24 -9.04 9.55
N SER A 24 -2.47 -8.27 8.79
CA SER A 24 -1.41 -8.81 7.93
C SER A 24 -0.26 -9.41 8.75
N GLN A 25 0.12 -8.80 9.87
CA GLN A 25 1.14 -9.35 10.76
C GLN A 25 0.69 -10.68 11.37
N ALA A 26 -0.57 -10.77 11.81
CA ALA A 26 -1.11 -12.01 12.35
C ALA A 26 -1.14 -13.12 11.29
N ALA A 27 -1.45 -12.76 10.03
CA ALA A 27 -1.48 -13.73 8.93
C ALA A 27 -0.09 -14.20 8.49
N ASN A 28 0.90 -13.32 8.48
CA ASN A 28 2.23 -13.59 7.91
C ASN A 28 3.37 -13.68 8.90
N GLY A 29 3.15 -13.29 10.16
CA GLY A 29 4.18 -13.30 11.19
C GLY A 29 5.30 -12.29 11.00
N ILE A 30 5.05 -11.21 10.23
CA ILE A 30 6.04 -10.20 9.89
C ILE A 30 5.73 -8.89 10.60
N ASN A 31 6.76 -8.23 11.16
CA ASN A 31 6.63 -6.86 11.68
C ASN A 31 6.73 -5.89 10.51
N ILE A 32 5.61 -5.31 10.11
CA ILE A 32 5.51 -4.44 8.94
C ILE A 32 6.33 -3.16 9.12
N LYS A 33 6.34 -2.56 10.31
CA LYS A 33 7.13 -1.36 10.57
C LYS A 33 8.62 -1.59 10.32
N ASP A 34 9.17 -2.67 10.87
CA ASP A 34 10.59 -3.00 10.70
C ASP A 34 10.91 -3.32 9.25
N LEU A 35 10.00 -4.03 8.56
CA LEU A 35 10.16 -4.33 7.14
C LEU A 35 10.22 -3.06 6.31
N LEU A 36 9.34 -2.09 6.55
CA LEU A 36 9.31 -0.83 5.81
C LEU A 36 10.54 0.03 6.08
N ILE A 37 11.03 0.07 7.33
CA ILE A 37 12.27 0.79 7.66
C ILE A 37 13.45 0.20 6.87
N ASP A 38 13.51 -1.12 6.77
CA ASP A 38 14.56 -1.79 5.99
C ASP A 38 14.44 -1.52 4.49
N ARG A 39 13.23 -1.39 3.97
CA ARG A 39 12.96 -1.22 2.54
C ARG A 39 13.13 0.21 2.04
N VAL A 40 12.95 1.21 2.90
CA VAL A 40 13.10 2.61 2.54
C VAL A 40 14.52 2.87 2.03
N GLY A 41 14.62 3.39 0.81
CA GLY A 41 15.89 3.60 0.12
C GLY A 41 16.34 2.45 -0.78
N LYS A 42 15.69 1.28 -0.69
CA LYS A 42 15.97 0.13 -1.56
C LYS A 42 14.92 -0.02 -2.68
N ASP A 43 13.70 0.40 -2.43
CA ASP A 43 12.57 0.31 -3.35
C ASP A 43 12.09 1.69 -3.77
N ASP A 44 11.32 1.75 -4.85
CA ASP A 44 10.63 2.98 -5.25
C ASP A 44 9.52 3.28 -4.24
N TYR A 45 9.55 4.45 -3.66
CA TYR A 45 8.54 4.87 -2.69
C TYR A 45 8.31 6.38 -2.78
N TRP A 46 7.19 6.84 -2.20
CA TRP A 46 6.79 8.23 -2.19
C TRP A 46 6.08 8.59 -0.89
N THR A 47 6.15 9.87 -0.55
CA THR A 47 5.50 10.40 0.65
C THR A 47 4.63 11.59 0.26
N ILE A 48 3.43 11.66 0.80
CA ILE A 48 2.54 12.80 0.62
C ILE A 48 2.58 13.64 1.90
N TRP A 49 2.93 14.92 1.73
CA TRP A 49 3.01 15.90 2.81
C TRP A 49 1.94 16.96 2.66
N ARG A 50 1.48 17.50 3.79
CA ARG A 50 0.65 18.68 3.83
C ARG A 50 0.99 19.49 5.07
N ASN A 51 1.48 20.74 4.88
CA ASN A 51 1.86 21.65 5.96
C ASN A 51 2.79 20.99 6.99
N ASP A 52 3.83 20.34 6.52
CA ASP A 52 4.84 19.62 7.33
C ASP A 52 4.31 18.38 8.06
N GLU A 53 3.07 17.98 7.80
CA GLU A 53 2.49 16.75 8.33
C GLU A 53 2.43 15.69 7.25
N ILE A 54 2.75 14.44 7.62
CA ILE A 54 2.69 13.32 6.71
C ILE A 54 1.25 12.84 6.53
N VAL A 55 0.78 12.78 5.29
CA VAL A 55 -0.56 12.26 4.95
C VAL A 55 -0.51 10.78 4.68
N ALA A 56 0.43 10.33 3.84
CA ALA A 56 0.57 8.94 3.46
C ALA A 56 1.98 8.63 2.98
N LEU A 57 2.31 7.36 3.03
CA LEU A 57 3.55 6.80 2.50
C LEU A 57 3.20 5.57 1.67
N GLY A 58 3.76 5.46 0.48
CA GLY A 58 3.51 4.32 -0.39
C GLY A 58 4.71 3.96 -1.23
N GLY A 59 4.64 2.81 -1.87
CA GLY A 59 5.72 2.38 -2.74
C GLY A 59 5.38 1.13 -3.52
N ILE A 60 6.33 0.71 -4.37
CA ILE A 60 6.26 -0.52 -5.12
C ILE A 60 7.54 -1.31 -4.83
N THR A 61 7.36 -2.54 -4.35
CA THR A 61 8.46 -3.43 -3.99
C THR A 61 8.61 -4.51 -5.05
N LYS A 62 9.84 -4.79 -5.44
CA LYS A 62 10.19 -5.88 -6.35
C LYS A 62 10.14 -7.22 -5.61
N THR A 63 9.62 -8.25 -6.27
CA THR A 63 9.64 -9.61 -5.74
C THR A 63 10.67 -10.48 -6.49
N THR A 64 11.16 -11.53 -5.83
CA THR A 64 12.11 -12.47 -6.43
C THR A 64 11.45 -13.41 -7.42
N TRP A 65 10.18 -13.76 -7.21
CA TRP A 65 9.46 -14.73 -8.03
C TRP A 65 8.94 -14.17 -9.35
N THR A 66 8.52 -12.89 -9.32
CA THR A 66 7.97 -12.21 -10.50
C THR A 66 8.54 -10.79 -10.57
N PRO A 67 9.80 -10.64 -11.04
CA PRO A 67 10.47 -9.34 -10.97
C PRO A 67 9.85 -8.26 -11.85
N SER A 68 9.01 -8.62 -12.82
CA SER A 68 8.27 -7.67 -13.65
C SER A 68 6.95 -7.21 -13.05
N ILE A 69 6.50 -7.85 -11.95
CA ILE A 69 5.28 -7.49 -11.24
C ILE A 69 5.67 -6.85 -9.91
N GLY A 70 5.23 -5.63 -9.68
CA GLY A 70 5.49 -4.92 -8.44
C GLY A 70 4.43 -5.17 -7.39
N VAL A 71 4.83 -5.21 -6.12
CA VAL A 71 3.92 -5.24 -4.99
C VAL A 71 3.71 -3.82 -4.51
N ILE A 72 2.53 -3.26 -4.75
CA ILE A 72 2.19 -1.90 -4.34
C ILE A 72 1.66 -1.90 -2.90
N TRP A 73 2.08 -0.91 -2.12
CA TRP A 73 1.63 -0.75 -0.75
C TRP A 73 1.41 0.73 -0.44
N LEU A 74 0.48 0.99 0.48
CA LEU A 74 0.13 2.34 0.91
C LEU A 74 -0.27 2.33 2.37
N LEU A 75 0.28 3.28 3.12
CA LEU A 75 -0.07 3.51 4.52
C LEU A 75 -0.45 4.97 4.70
N GLY A 76 -1.60 5.21 5.32
CA GLY A 76 -2.09 6.56 5.58
C GLY A 76 -1.97 6.94 7.05
N SER A 77 -1.68 8.23 7.31
CA SER A 77 -1.85 8.81 8.63
C SER A 77 -3.33 9.11 8.89
N ASP A 78 -3.64 9.65 10.06
CA ASP A 78 -5.00 10.09 10.38
C ASP A 78 -5.50 11.22 9.47
N LEU A 79 -4.61 11.88 8.71
CA LEU A 79 -4.97 12.91 7.73
C LEU A 79 -5.40 12.32 6.38
N ALA A 80 -5.16 11.04 6.14
CA ALA A 80 -5.43 10.43 4.82
C ALA A 80 -6.91 10.48 4.43
N ASP A 81 -7.81 10.29 5.39
CA ASP A 81 -9.26 10.33 5.12
C ASP A 81 -9.74 11.74 4.76
N LYS A 82 -9.13 12.79 5.34
CA LYS A 82 -9.46 14.18 5.01
C LYS A 82 -8.93 14.58 3.63
N HIS A 83 -7.82 14.01 3.20
CA HIS A 83 -7.12 14.37 1.99
C HIS A 83 -7.11 13.26 0.94
N TRP A 84 -8.16 12.42 0.93
CA TRP A 84 -8.22 11.25 0.07
C TRP A 84 -8.15 11.60 -1.44
N ARG A 85 -8.66 12.76 -1.85
CA ARG A 85 -8.59 13.19 -3.25
C ARG A 85 -7.16 13.51 -3.66
N ALA A 86 -6.41 14.23 -2.81
CA ALA A 86 -5.00 14.51 -3.05
C ALA A 86 -4.18 13.22 -3.04
N MET A 87 -4.48 12.31 -2.13
CA MET A 87 -3.85 11.00 -2.05
C MET A 87 -4.10 10.18 -3.31
N THR A 88 -5.34 10.19 -3.80
CA THR A 88 -5.71 9.49 -5.04
C THR A 88 -4.94 10.03 -6.24
N ARG A 89 -4.84 11.35 -6.38
CA ARG A 89 -4.08 11.99 -7.46
C ARG A 89 -2.60 11.64 -7.39
N ALA A 90 -2.03 11.68 -6.19
CA ALA A 90 -0.62 11.33 -5.98
C ALA A 90 -0.34 9.87 -6.32
N CYS A 91 -1.23 8.97 -5.94
CA CYS A 91 -1.13 7.54 -6.29
C CYS A 91 -1.18 7.33 -7.80
N ARG A 92 -2.10 7.97 -8.49
CA ARG A 92 -2.20 7.88 -9.95
C ARG A 92 -0.95 8.41 -10.63
N THR A 93 -0.44 9.54 -10.20
CA THR A 93 0.80 10.13 -10.73
C THR A 93 1.98 9.19 -10.52
N PHE A 94 2.10 8.61 -9.33
CA PHE A 94 3.16 7.67 -9.02
C PHE A 94 3.09 6.42 -9.90
N ILE A 95 1.89 5.84 -10.04
CA ILE A 95 1.67 4.66 -10.89
C ILE A 95 2.06 4.97 -12.34
N LEU A 96 1.62 6.10 -12.89
CA LEU A 96 1.94 6.51 -14.25
C LEU A 96 3.45 6.74 -14.44
N SER A 97 4.12 7.31 -13.45
CA SER A 97 5.57 7.52 -13.48
C SER A 97 6.36 6.22 -13.52
N ASN A 98 5.80 5.14 -13.00
CA ASN A 98 6.45 3.83 -12.94
C ASN A 98 5.92 2.83 -13.97
N LYS A 99 5.05 3.28 -14.86
CA LYS A 99 4.37 2.45 -15.86
C LYS A 99 5.32 1.64 -16.74
N THR A 100 6.50 2.18 -17.06
CA THR A 100 7.48 1.50 -17.89
C THR A 100 8.37 0.52 -17.15
N LYS A 101 8.40 0.60 -15.82
CA LYS A 101 9.23 -0.28 -14.98
C LYS A 101 8.58 -1.63 -14.68
N TRP A 102 7.26 -1.70 -14.75
CA TRP A 102 6.48 -2.85 -14.32
C TRP A 102 5.49 -3.28 -15.39
N LYS A 103 5.32 -4.57 -15.59
CA LYS A 103 4.24 -5.10 -16.42
C LYS A 103 2.88 -4.99 -15.71
N GLY A 104 2.90 -5.04 -14.42
CA GLY A 104 1.73 -4.89 -13.60
C GLY A 104 2.10 -4.66 -12.14
N ILE A 105 1.14 -4.22 -11.37
CA ILE A 105 1.27 -4.00 -9.93
C ILE A 105 0.05 -4.56 -9.22
N GLY A 106 0.27 -5.08 -8.03
CA GLY A 106 -0.82 -5.65 -7.25
C GLY A 106 -0.40 -5.98 -5.83
N ASN A 107 -1.35 -6.46 -5.07
CA ASN A 107 -1.15 -6.94 -3.71
C ASN A 107 -2.43 -7.64 -3.23
N HIS A 108 -2.53 -7.86 -1.94
CA HIS A 108 -3.70 -8.41 -1.28
C HIS A 108 -4.32 -7.38 -0.38
N VAL A 109 -5.64 -7.40 -0.27
CA VAL A 109 -6.42 -6.57 0.64
C VAL A 109 -7.30 -7.47 1.50
N PRO A 110 -7.48 -7.20 2.80
CA PRO A 110 -8.37 -8.02 3.63
C PRO A 110 -9.77 -8.07 3.05
N SER A 111 -10.38 -9.26 3.05
CA SER A 111 -11.71 -9.47 2.46
C SER A 111 -12.80 -8.60 3.09
N HIS A 112 -12.63 -8.23 4.37
CA HIS A 112 -13.59 -7.39 5.09
C HIS A 112 -13.40 -5.89 4.87
N ALA A 113 -12.31 -5.47 4.21
CA ALA A 113 -11.98 -4.05 4.01
C ALA A 113 -12.71 -3.47 2.79
N ALA A 114 -14.04 -3.40 2.85
CA ALA A 114 -14.89 -2.98 1.73
C ALA A 114 -14.58 -1.56 1.24
N LYS A 115 -14.34 -0.62 2.15
CA LYS A 115 -14.01 0.77 1.80
C LYS A 115 -12.71 0.86 1.03
N ARG A 116 -11.70 0.12 1.46
CA ARG A 116 -10.40 0.06 0.80
C ARG A 116 -10.53 -0.56 -0.59
N GLN A 117 -11.32 -1.62 -0.72
CA GLN A 117 -11.55 -2.27 -2.00
C GLN A 117 -12.22 -1.33 -3.00
N ARG A 118 -13.23 -0.55 -2.58
CA ARG A 118 -13.87 0.44 -3.44
C ARG A 118 -12.90 1.52 -3.91
N TRP A 119 -12.02 1.97 -3.04
CA TRP A 119 -11.00 2.95 -3.40
C TRP A 119 -10.00 2.39 -4.41
N LEU A 120 -9.58 1.14 -4.24
CA LEU A 120 -8.69 0.46 -5.19
C LEU A 120 -9.34 0.33 -6.57
N GLU A 121 -10.63 -0.03 -6.62
CA GLU A 121 -11.37 -0.06 -7.88
C GLU A 121 -11.45 1.32 -8.53
N TYR A 122 -11.65 2.35 -7.73
CA TYR A 122 -11.67 3.74 -8.20
C TYR A 122 -10.32 4.15 -8.80
N LEU A 123 -9.21 3.66 -8.25
CA LEU A 123 -7.88 3.89 -8.81
C LEU A 123 -7.64 3.13 -10.12
N GLY A 124 -8.41 2.11 -10.41
CA GLY A 124 -8.29 1.32 -11.63
C GLY A 124 -7.81 -0.13 -11.43
N PHE A 125 -7.74 -0.59 -10.19
CA PHE A 125 -7.39 -1.98 -9.90
C PHE A 125 -8.58 -2.91 -10.10
N ASP A 126 -8.29 -4.11 -10.61
CA ASP A 126 -9.25 -5.20 -10.65
C ASP A 126 -9.10 -6.02 -9.36
N ILE A 127 -10.21 -6.28 -8.69
CA ILE A 127 -10.22 -7.06 -7.45
C ILE A 127 -10.79 -8.44 -7.74
N ALA A 128 -10.04 -9.49 -7.35
CA ALA A 128 -10.49 -10.86 -7.52
C ALA A 128 -11.71 -11.17 -6.66
N ASN A 129 -12.68 -11.88 -7.22
CA ASN A 129 -13.86 -12.31 -6.48
C ASN A 129 -13.53 -13.42 -5.49
N LYS A 130 -12.54 -14.27 -5.83
CA LYS A 130 -12.14 -15.40 -5.00
C LYS A 130 -11.26 -14.95 -3.86
N GLU A 131 -11.58 -15.44 -2.65
CA GLU A 131 -10.76 -15.18 -1.47
C GLU A 131 -9.62 -16.21 -1.37
N ALA A 132 -8.45 -15.73 -0.90
CA ALA A 132 -7.34 -16.56 -0.51
C ALA A 132 -7.24 -16.56 1.02
N GLN A 133 -6.81 -17.68 1.59
CA GLN A 133 -6.55 -17.76 3.03
C GLN A 133 -5.05 -17.83 3.28
N ILE A 134 -4.58 -16.99 4.20
CA ILE A 134 -3.19 -16.97 4.64
C ILE A 134 -3.23 -17.04 6.16
N SER A 135 -2.76 -18.15 6.72
CA SER A 135 -2.76 -18.42 8.18
C SER A 135 -4.15 -18.25 8.82
N GLY A 136 -5.22 -18.64 8.11
CA GLY A 136 -6.59 -18.52 8.58
C GLY A 136 -7.26 -17.19 8.32
N TYR A 137 -6.54 -16.20 7.82
CA TYR A 137 -7.06 -14.88 7.48
C TYR A 137 -7.41 -14.81 6.00
N LYS A 138 -8.53 -14.14 5.67
CA LYS A 138 -9.05 -14.07 4.31
C LYS A 138 -8.66 -12.77 3.62
N PHE A 139 -8.14 -12.89 2.40
CA PHE A 139 -7.71 -11.78 1.55
C PHE A 139 -8.28 -11.93 0.15
N LYS A 140 -8.41 -10.79 -0.56
CA LYS A 140 -8.63 -10.75 -2.00
C LYS A 140 -7.42 -10.12 -2.66
N SER A 141 -6.99 -10.66 -3.79
CA SER A 141 -5.91 -10.03 -4.56
C SER A 141 -6.47 -8.91 -5.42
N PHE A 142 -5.66 -7.89 -5.62
CA PHE A 142 -5.95 -6.82 -6.57
C PHE A 142 -4.77 -6.61 -7.49
N TYR A 143 -5.04 -6.21 -8.73
CA TYR A 143 -4.03 -6.14 -9.77
C TYR A 143 -4.37 -5.06 -10.80
N MET A 144 -3.34 -4.40 -11.32
CA MET A 144 -3.45 -3.46 -12.43
C MET A 144 -2.43 -3.85 -13.49
N ASP A 145 -2.89 -4.09 -14.71
CA ASP A 145 -2.02 -4.35 -15.86
C ASP A 145 -1.47 -3.02 -16.38
N LEU A 146 -0.15 -2.91 -16.49
CA LEU A 146 0.55 -1.73 -16.97
C LEU A 146 1.18 -1.94 -18.35
N SER A 147 1.08 -3.14 -18.90
CA SER A 147 1.65 -3.45 -20.20
C SER A 147 0.89 -2.85 -21.39
#